data_06cc1cd9ff98c71af1d129fd411046d0
#
_entry.id   06cc1cd9ff98c71af1d129fd411046d0
#
_cell.length_a   1.000
_cell.length_b   1.000
_cell.length_c   1.000
_cell.angle_alpha   90.00
_cell.angle_beta   90.00
_cell.angle_gamma   90.00
#
_symmetry.space_group_name_H-M   'P 1'
#
loop_
_entity.id
_entity.type
_entity.pdbx_description
1 polymer ?
#
loop_
_entity_poly.entity_id
_entity_poly.type
_entity_poly.pdbx_seq_one_letter_code
_entity_poly.pdbx_strand_id
1 'polypeptide(L)'
;MFEKFLGGKTAVVTGSNSGIGLGIAIELARAGADLVLNSFTDAPEDHALAEKLAREHGVKVRYIQADMSKGADCRALIEKAGTCDILVNNAGIQHVAPIPEFPVDKWDAIIAINMSSAFHTTAVALPMMRKAGWGRIVNIASAHGLRASEYKSAYVAAKHGVVGLTKVTALETARDAITCNAICPGYVLTPIVEKQIPDQMKTHNMSREDVIAKVMLQRQPSGEFATVEQIGGTTVFLCSAAAAQIT
;
A
#
# COMPACT_ATOMS: atom_id res chain seq x y z
N MET A 1 -13.22 1.18 -20.32
CA MET A 1 -13.65 0.13 -19.37
C MET A 1 -12.61 -0.97 -19.47
N PHE A 2 -11.79 -1.18 -18.44
CA PHE A 2 -10.84 -2.29 -18.47
C PHE A 2 -11.66 -3.59 -18.46
N GLU A 3 -11.45 -4.48 -19.46
CA GLU A 3 -11.95 -5.85 -19.38
C GLU A 3 -11.50 -6.47 -18.05
N LYS A 4 -12.28 -7.38 -17.47
CA LYS A 4 -11.95 -8.10 -16.24
C LYS A 4 -10.77 -9.07 -16.45
N PHE A 5 -9.61 -8.52 -16.90
CA PHE A 5 -8.44 -9.32 -17.29
C PHE A 5 -7.72 -9.99 -16.11
N LEU A 6 -8.05 -9.59 -14.87
CA LEU A 6 -7.57 -10.24 -13.65
C LEU A 6 -8.53 -11.32 -13.12
N GLY A 7 -9.52 -11.73 -13.93
CA GLY A 7 -10.41 -12.83 -13.55
C GLY A 7 -9.67 -14.11 -13.20
N GLY A 8 -10.02 -14.72 -12.06
CA GLY A 8 -9.35 -15.90 -11.51
C GLY A 8 -8.03 -15.62 -10.77
N LYS A 9 -7.61 -14.36 -10.64
CA LYS A 9 -6.47 -13.95 -9.81
C LYS A 9 -6.94 -13.50 -8.43
N THR A 10 -6.16 -13.81 -7.40
CA THR A 10 -6.40 -13.37 -6.02
C THR A 10 -5.40 -12.32 -5.62
N ALA A 11 -5.89 -11.16 -5.22
CA ALA A 11 -5.08 -10.06 -4.70
C ALA A 11 -5.20 -9.94 -3.18
N VAL A 12 -4.06 -9.93 -2.49
CA VAL A 12 -3.96 -9.64 -1.06
C VAL A 12 -3.47 -8.20 -0.91
N VAL A 13 -4.24 -7.35 -0.23
CA VAL A 13 -3.91 -5.93 -0.02
C VAL A 13 -3.83 -5.64 1.47
N THR A 14 -2.64 -5.31 1.98
CA THR A 14 -2.47 -4.98 3.40
C THR A 14 -2.93 -3.56 3.71
N GLY A 15 -3.59 -3.36 4.87
CA GLY A 15 -4.12 -2.05 5.25
C GLY A 15 -5.17 -1.52 4.27
N SER A 16 -6.15 -2.35 3.91
CA SER A 16 -7.07 -2.08 2.79
C SER A 16 -8.50 -1.72 3.19
N ASN A 17 -8.77 -1.46 4.47
CA ASN A 17 -10.09 -0.98 4.92
C ASN A 17 -10.30 0.53 4.73
N SER A 18 -9.29 1.28 4.31
CA SER A 18 -9.39 2.73 4.08
C SER A 18 -8.28 3.26 3.15
N GLY A 19 -8.40 4.53 2.75
CA GLY A 19 -7.36 5.29 2.06
C GLY A 19 -6.84 4.64 0.77
N ILE A 20 -5.52 4.66 0.58
CA ILE A 20 -4.87 4.14 -0.64
C ILE A 20 -5.13 2.64 -0.81
N GLY A 21 -5.03 1.86 0.28
CA GLY A 21 -5.24 0.41 0.21
C GLY A 21 -6.64 0.03 -0.26
N LEU A 22 -7.67 0.74 0.22
CA LEU A 22 -9.06 0.55 -0.22
C LEU A 22 -9.22 0.97 -1.69
N GLY A 23 -8.66 2.12 -2.11
CA GLY A 23 -8.70 2.55 -3.50
C GLY A 23 -8.06 1.51 -4.45
N ILE A 24 -6.91 0.95 -4.05
CA ILE A 24 -6.25 -0.13 -4.81
C ILE A 24 -7.14 -1.39 -4.87
N ALA A 25 -7.72 -1.80 -3.74
CA ALA A 25 -8.60 -2.97 -3.69
C ALA A 25 -9.82 -2.80 -4.62
N ILE A 26 -10.44 -1.63 -4.63
CA ILE A 26 -11.56 -1.31 -5.52
C ILE A 26 -11.14 -1.43 -6.99
N GLU A 27 -10.02 -0.86 -7.40
CA GLU A 27 -9.58 -0.91 -8.79
C GLU A 27 -9.18 -2.33 -9.23
N LEU A 28 -8.56 -3.12 -8.35
CA LEU A 28 -8.28 -4.54 -8.60
C LEU A 28 -9.55 -5.36 -8.76
N ALA A 29 -10.58 -5.11 -7.92
CA ALA A 29 -11.90 -5.73 -8.05
C ALA A 29 -12.60 -5.34 -9.36
N ARG A 30 -12.52 -4.08 -9.78
CA ARG A 30 -13.03 -3.61 -11.10
C ARG A 30 -12.35 -4.33 -12.25
N ALA A 31 -11.06 -4.62 -12.12
CA ALA A 31 -10.30 -5.42 -13.09
C ALA A 31 -10.58 -6.92 -13.02
N GLY A 32 -11.41 -7.38 -12.06
CA GLY A 32 -11.89 -8.75 -11.94
C GLY A 32 -11.15 -9.64 -10.95
N ALA A 33 -10.20 -9.12 -10.18
CA ALA A 33 -9.48 -9.89 -9.18
C ALA A 33 -10.38 -10.21 -7.97
N ASP A 34 -10.28 -11.43 -7.46
CA ASP A 34 -10.75 -11.77 -6.11
C ASP A 34 -9.86 -11.08 -5.07
N LEU A 35 -10.41 -10.69 -3.93
CA LEU A 35 -9.69 -9.90 -2.93
C LEU A 35 -9.56 -10.60 -1.58
N VAL A 36 -8.44 -10.37 -0.94
CA VAL A 36 -8.25 -10.52 0.51
C VAL A 36 -7.94 -9.14 1.07
N LEU A 37 -8.88 -8.57 1.79
CA LEU A 37 -8.72 -7.32 2.54
C LEU A 37 -8.08 -7.60 3.89
N ASN A 38 -7.35 -6.62 4.41
CA ASN A 38 -6.70 -6.71 5.71
C ASN A 38 -6.69 -5.39 6.46
N SER A 39 -6.85 -5.47 7.76
CA SER A 39 -6.49 -4.45 8.75
C SER A 39 -6.11 -5.14 10.06
N PHE A 40 -5.68 -4.35 11.06
CA PHE A 40 -5.40 -4.87 12.41
C PHE A 40 -6.66 -5.02 13.27
N THR A 41 -7.77 -4.44 12.87
CA THR A 41 -9.09 -4.57 13.49
C THR A 41 -9.83 -5.81 13.01
N ASP A 42 -10.82 -6.25 13.77
CA ASP A 42 -11.78 -7.30 13.39
C ASP A 42 -13.20 -6.80 13.72
N ALA A 43 -13.52 -5.62 13.21
CA ALA A 43 -14.79 -4.98 13.46
C ALA A 43 -15.86 -5.44 12.44
N PRO A 44 -17.15 -5.41 12.80
CA PRO A 44 -18.24 -5.74 11.87
C PRO A 44 -18.21 -4.93 10.57
N GLU A 45 -17.74 -3.68 10.63
CA GLU A 45 -17.60 -2.78 9.51
C GLU A 45 -16.57 -3.28 8.49
N ASP A 46 -15.51 -3.94 8.94
CA ASP A 46 -14.48 -4.52 8.06
C ASP A 46 -15.06 -5.67 7.22
N HIS A 47 -15.87 -6.52 7.83
CA HIS A 47 -16.58 -7.62 7.14
C HIS A 47 -17.67 -7.09 6.21
N ALA A 48 -18.44 -6.09 6.66
CA ALA A 48 -19.47 -5.44 5.84
C ALA A 48 -18.88 -4.77 4.60
N LEU A 49 -17.67 -4.19 4.72
CA LEU A 49 -16.93 -3.64 3.58
C LEU A 49 -16.58 -4.73 2.55
N ALA A 50 -16.09 -5.89 3.01
CA ALA A 50 -15.79 -7.01 2.12
C ALA A 50 -17.02 -7.50 1.37
N GLU A 51 -18.15 -7.68 2.08
CA GLU A 51 -19.42 -8.05 1.45
C GLU A 51 -19.94 -7.01 0.45
N LYS A 52 -19.80 -5.72 0.79
CA LYS A 52 -20.17 -4.63 -0.11
C LYS A 52 -19.38 -4.71 -1.41
N LEU A 53 -18.05 -4.80 -1.35
CA LEU A 53 -17.20 -4.88 -2.53
C LEU A 53 -17.48 -6.14 -3.36
N ALA A 54 -17.75 -7.28 -2.73
CA ALA A 54 -18.11 -8.51 -3.42
C ALA A 54 -19.38 -8.32 -4.26
N ARG A 55 -20.43 -7.70 -3.70
CA ARG A 55 -21.69 -7.41 -4.41
C ARG A 55 -21.51 -6.38 -5.54
N GLU A 56 -20.77 -5.29 -5.27
CA GLU A 56 -20.61 -4.19 -6.23
C GLU A 56 -19.82 -4.59 -7.48
N HIS A 57 -18.81 -5.46 -7.31
CA HIS A 57 -17.89 -5.79 -8.39
C HIS A 57 -18.06 -7.20 -8.95
N GLY A 58 -18.85 -8.06 -8.28
CA GLY A 58 -19.09 -9.44 -8.70
C GLY A 58 -17.83 -10.30 -8.65
N VAL A 59 -17.04 -10.14 -7.61
CA VAL A 59 -15.82 -10.90 -7.30
C VAL A 59 -15.91 -11.48 -5.89
N LYS A 60 -15.07 -12.46 -5.56
CA LYS A 60 -14.98 -12.95 -4.18
C LYS A 60 -14.13 -11.99 -3.36
N VAL A 61 -14.64 -11.59 -2.19
CA VAL A 61 -13.88 -10.75 -1.26
C VAL A 61 -13.94 -11.38 0.12
N ARG A 62 -12.77 -11.55 0.73
CA ARG A 62 -12.62 -11.98 2.12
C ARG A 62 -11.91 -10.91 2.91
N TYR A 63 -12.22 -10.82 4.18
CA TYR A 63 -11.48 -10.03 5.14
C TYR A 63 -10.68 -10.96 6.06
N ILE A 64 -9.40 -10.64 6.30
CA ILE A 64 -8.53 -11.37 7.25
C ILE A 64 -7.83 -10.35 8.14
N GLN A 65 -8.17 -10.39 9.43
CA GLN A 65 -7.49 -9.60 10.44
C GLN A 65 -6.05 -10.09 10.63
N ALA A 66 -5.10 -9.15 10.61
CA ALA A 66 -3.69 -9.40 10.94
C ALA A 66 -2.99 -8.09 11.30
N ASP A 67 -2.17 -8.12 12.34
CA ASP A 67 -1.37 -6.97 12.79
C ASP A 67 -0.03 -6.93 12.05
N MET A 68 0.11 -5.98 11.15
CA MET A 68 1.31 -5.84 10.33
C MET A 68 2.56 -5.44 11.13
N SER A 69 2.44 -5.11 12.41
CA SER A 69 3.60 -4.93 13.30
C SER A 69 4.23 -6.26 13.73
N LYS A 70 3.54 -7.39 13.54
CA LYS A 70 3.96 -8.73 13.95
C LYS A 70 4.30 -9.59 12.75
N GLY A 71 5.55 -9.99 12.62
CA GLY A 71 6.00 -10.80 11.49
C GLY A 71 5.26 -12.15 11.36
N ALA A 72 4.85 -12.75 12.47
CA ALA A 72 4.03 -13.99 12.47
C ALA A 72 2.64 -13.74 11.85
N ASP A 73 1.98 -12.63 12.20
CA ASP A 73 0.68 -12.27 11.67
C ASP A 73 0.76 -11.96 10.17
N CYS A 74 1.83 -11.26 9.74
CA CYS A 74 2.08 -10.98 8.32
C CYS A 74 2.17 -12.28 7.50
N ARG A 75 2.89 -13.28 8.00
CA ARG A 75 3.03 -14.59 7.36
C ARG A 75 1.71 -15.36 7.35
N ALA A 76 1.04 -15.41 8.50
CA ALA A 76 -0.25 -16.07 8.66
C ALA A 76 -1.33 -15.48 7.76
N LEU A 77 -1.31 -14.16 7.48
CA LEU A 77 -2.23 -13.53 6.53
C LEU A 77 -2.14 -14.19 5.15
N ILE A 78 -0.92 -14.34 4.61
CA ILE A 78 -0.71 -14.93 3.28
C ILE A 78 -1.04 -16.43 3.28
N GLU A 79 -0.68 -17.15 4.33
CA GLU A 79 -1.02 -18.57 4.48
C GLU A 79 -2.54 -18.79 4.52
N LYS A 80 -3.26 -17.98 5.32
CA LYS A 80 -4.74 -18.03 5.40
C LYS A 80 -5.42 -17.58 4.11
N ALA A 81 -4.79 -16.72 3.32
CA ALA A 81 -5.28 -16.37 1.99
C ALA A 81 -5.32 -17.61 1.07
N GLY A 82 -4.40 -18.57 1.23
CA GLY A 82 -4.33 -19.82 0.48
C GLY A 82 -3.80 -19.66 -0.94
N THR A 83 -4.15 -18.57 -1.60
CA THR A 83 -3.63 -18.13 -2.91
C THR A 83 -3.28 -16.64 -2.85
N CYS A 84 -2.17 -16.28 -3.49
CA CYS A 84 -1.73 -14.89 -3.60
C CYS A 84 -1.05 -14.69 -4.97
N ASP A 85 -1.83 -14.31 -5.95
CA ASP A 85 -1.31 -13.98 -7.29
C ASP A 85 -0.79 -12.54 -7.32
N ILE A 86 -1.47 -11.64 -6.62
CA ILE A 86 -1.12 -10.23 -6.51
C ILE A 86 -0.95 -9.89 -5.03
N LEU A 87 0.22 -9.39 -4.67
CA LEU A 87 0.51 -8.89 -3.32
C LEU A 87 0.69 -7.38 -3.36
N VAL A 88 -0.13 -6.64 -2.60
CA VAL A 88 0.04 -5.21 -2.42
C VAL A 88 0.42 -4.93 -0.97
N ASN A 89 1.67 -4.58 -0.74
CA ASN A 89 2.18 -4.14 0.55
C ASN A 89 1.91 -2.64 0.70
N ASN A 90 0.76 -2.31 1.30
CA ASN A 90 0.30 -0.93 1.46
C ASN A 90 0.27 -0.48 2.92
N ALA A 91 0.10 -1.37 3.89
CA ALA A 91 0.02 -1.00 5.30
C ALA A 91 1.16 -0.04 5.71
N GLY A 92 0.81 1.00 6.44
CA GLY A 92 1.80 1.99 6.84
C GLY A 92 1.26 3.00 7.85
N ILE A 93 2.14 3.45 8.72
CA ILE A 93 1.89 4.51 9.72
C ILE A 93 3.00 5.55 9.64
N GLN A 94 2.74 6.71 10.23
CA GLN A 94 3.70 7.80 10.31
C GLN A 94 3.66 8.46 11.69
N HIS A 95 4.82 8.91 12.14
CA HIS A 95 5.00 9.82 13.26
C HIS A 95 6.02 10.89 12.88
N VAL A 96 5.89 12.09 13.45
CA VAL A 96 6.72 13.25 13.13
C VAL A 96 7.30 13.78 14.42
N ALA A 97 8.62 13.77 14.52
CA ALA A 97 9.39 14.35 15.65
C ALA A 97 10.86 14.58 15.24
N PRO A 98 11.58 15.51 15.87
CA PRO A 98 13.03 15.61 15.77
C PRO A 98 13.71 14.31 16.21
N ILE A 99 14.86 13.96 15.61
CA ILE A 99 15.56 12.71 15.92
C ILE A 99 15.82 12.53 17.43
N PRO A 100 16.31 13.53 18.19
CA PRO A 100 16.56 13.36 19.61
C PRO A 100 15.31 13.13 20.47
N GLU A 101 14.15 13.54 19.97
CA GLU A 101 12.85 13.46 20.64
C GLU A 101 11.96 12.36 20.06
N PHE A 102 12.45 11.61 19.06
CA PHE A 102 11.65 10.61 18.38
C PHE A 102 11.39 9.41 19.31
N PRO A 103 10.12 9.08 19.65
CA PRO A 103 9.83 7.97 20.56
C PRO A 103 10.27 6.64 19.96
N VAL A 104 11.00 5.84 20.74
CA VAL A 104 11.57 4.56 20.28
C VAL A 104 10.47 3.58 19.88
N ASP A 105 9.38 3.51 20.65
CA ASP A 105 8.23 2.68 20.32
C ASP A 105 7.59 3.03 18.97
N LYS A 106 7.56 4.32 18.62
CA LYS A 106 7.07 4.80 17.31
C LYS A 106 8.04 4.46 16.19
N TRP A 107 9.36 4.57 16.45
CA TRP A 107 10.36 4.13 15.49
C TRP A 107 10.19 2.65 15.18
N ASP A 108 10.17 1.79 16.21
CA ASP A 108 10.06 0.34 16.05
C ASP A 108 8.77 -0.06 15.33
N ALA A 109 7.64 0.53 15.71
CA ALA A 109 6.36 0.29 15.05
C ALA A 109 6.38 0.70 13.56
N ILE A 110 6.98 1.84 13.22
CA ILE A 110 7.08 2.29 11.82
C ILE A 110 7.96 1.34 11.01
N ILE A 111 9.10 0.93 11.51
CA ILE A 111 9.98 -0.03 10.83
C ILE A 111 9.27 -1.37 10.65
N ALA A 112 8.61 -1.88 11.69
CA ALA A 112 7.86 -3.14 11.64
C ALA A 112 6.75 -3.09 10.58
N ILE A 113 5.86 -2.09 10.64
CA ILE A 113 4.68 -2.00 9.78
C ILE A 113 5.04 -1.58 8.35
N ASN A 114 5.90 -0.55 8.18
CA ASN A 114 6.12 0.03 6.86
C ASN A 114 7.17 -0.71 6.03
N MET A 115 8.05 -1.51 6.66
CA MET A 115 9.15 -2.17 5.96
C MET A 115 9.18 -3.68 6.22
N SER A 116 9.26 -4.11 7.50
CA SER A 116 9.43 -5.53 7.83
C SER A 116 8.21 -6.35 7.41
N SER A 117 7.00 -5.79 7.47
CA SER A 117 5.78 -6.46 7.01
C SER A 117 5.89 -6.86 5.54
N ALA A 118 6.39 -5.96 4.68
CA ALA A 118 6.55 -6.23 3.25
C ALA A 118 7.53 -7.39 2.99
N PHE A 119 8.60 -7.50 3.78
CA PHE A 119 9.48 -8.67 3.73
C PHE A 119 8.74 -9.95 4.13
N HIS A 120 8.03 -9.94 5.27
CA HIS A 120 7.35 -11.13 5.78
C HIS A 120 6.25 -11.65 4.84
N THR A 121 5.42 -10.77 4.29
CA THR A 121 4.38 -11.13 3.33
C THR A 121 4.98 -11.64 2.02
N THR A 122 5.98 -10.95 1.48
CA THR A 122 6.67 -11.34 0.24
C THR A 122 7.34 -12.70 0.38
N ALA A 123 8.01 -12.98 1.50
CA ALA A 123 8.68 -14.25 1.73
C ALA A 123 7.75 -15.47 1.69
N VAL A 124 6.46 -15.30 2.05
CA VAL A 124 5.45 -16.38 1.98
C VAL A 124 4.76 -16.39 0.61
N ALA A 125 4.51 -15.24 0.01
CA ALA A 125 3.82 -15.14 -1.29
C ALA A 125 4.69 -15.66 -2.46
N LEU A 126 6.00 -15.39 -2.45
CA LEU A 126 6.89 -15.78 -3.56
C LEU A 126 6.87 -17.27 -3.90
N PRO A 127 6.98 -18.23 -2.94
CA PRO A 127 6.85 -19.63 -3.26
C PRO A 127 5.49 -19.99 -3.90
N MET A 128 4.40 -19.34 -3.47
CA MET A 128 3.07 -19.55 -4.05
C MET A 128 3.01 -19.05 -5.50
N MET A 129 3.55 -17.84 -5.76
CA MET A 129 3.62 -17.27 -7.10
C MET A 129 4.50 -18.09 -8.06
N ARG A 130 5.65 -18.59 -7.58
CA ARG A 130 6.52 -19.49 -8.35
C ARG A 130 5.80 -20.78 -8.73
N LYS A 131 5.08 -21.39 -7.78
CA LYS A 131 4.27 -22.60 -8.04
C LYS A 131 3.14 -22.33 -9.04
N ALA A 132 2.53 -21.15 -9.00
CA ALA A 132 1.48 -20.72 -9.94
C ALA A 132 2.04 -20.31 -11.33
N GLY A 133 3.35 -20.11 -11.46
CA GLY A 133 4.01 -19.62 -12.68
C GLY A 133 3.65 -18.18 -13.04
N TRP A 134 3.15 -17.39 -12.07
CA TRP A 134 2.79 -15.98 -12.28
C TRP A 134 2.67 -15.25 -10.95
N GLY A 135 3.10 -13.98 -10.91
CA GLY A 135 2.92 -13.14 -9.72
C GLY A 135 3.15 -11.66 -9.98
N ARG A 136 2.52 -10.83 -9.16
CA ARG A 136 2.72 -9.38 -9.15
C ARG A 136 2.84 -8.89 -7.71
N ILE A 137 3.95 -8.23 -7.41
CA ILE A 137 4.20 -7.61 -6.11
C ILE A 137 4.27 -6.11 -6.31
N VAL A 138 3.42 -5.37 -5.60
CA VAL A 138 3.39 -3.92 -5.64
C VAL A 138 3.57 -3.39 -4.21
N ASN A 139 4.67 -2.71 -3.98
CA ASN A 139 5.00 -2.10 -2.70
C ASN A 139 4.61 -0.62 -2.73
N ILE A 140 3.72 -0.19 -1.86
CA ILE A 140 3.37 1.22 -1.73
C ILE A 140 4.43 1.90 -0.85
N ALA A 141 5.43 2.46 -1.53
CA ALA A 141 6.48 3.25 -0.90
C ALA A 141 5.99 4.69 -0.62
N SER A 142 6.71 5.69 -1.06
CA SER A 142 6.40 7.12 -0.96
C SER A 142 7.43 7.91 -1.78
N ALA A 143 7.16 9.15 -2.12
CA ALA A 143 8.19 10.11 -2.52
C ALA A 143 9.33 10.18 -1.47
N HIS A 144 9.02 9.90 -0.20
CA HIS A 144 10.00 9.76 0.88
C HIS A 144 10.82 8.45 0.85
N GLY A 145 10.61 7.59 -0.12
CA GLY A 145 11.52 6.49 -0.46
C GLY A 145 12.61 6.90 -1.45
N LEU A 146 12.49 8.11 -2.04
CA LEU A 146 13.41 8.66 -3.05
C LEU A 146 14.12 9.93 -2.57
N ARG A 147 13.57 10.61 -1.58
CA ARG A 147 14.14 11.84 -0.98
C ARG A 147 13.76 11.95 0.49
N ALA A 148 14.54 12.70 1.26
CA ALA A 148 14.29 12.92 2.68
C ALA A 148 13.32 14.07 2.95
N SER A 149 12.83 14.12 4.19
CA SER A 149 12.13 15.25 4.79
C SER A 149 12.46 15.30 6.27
N GLU A 150 12.54 16.50 6.82
CA GLU A 150 12.76 16.72 8.25
C GLU A 150 11.69 16.06 9.10
N TYR A 151 12.04 15.67 10.31
CA TYR A 151 11.16 15.14 11.36
C TYR A 151 10.46 13.81 11.03
N LYS A 152 10.87 13.12 9.97
CA LYS A 152 10.27 11.86 9.49
C LYS A 152 11.30 10.71 9.43
N SER A 153 12.25 10.68 10.35
CA SER A 153 13.40 9.77 10.32
C SER A 153 13.01 8.31 10.09
N ALA A 154 12.13 7.73 10.92
CA ALA A 154 11.69 6.34 10.79
C ALA A 154 10.93 6.09 9.48
N TYR A 155 10.03 6.99 9.09
CA TYR A 155 9.23 6.85 7.87
C TYR A 155 10.12 6.89 6.61
N VAL A 156 11.03 7.85 6.54
CA VAL A 156 11.99 7.98 5.42
C VAL A 156 12.87 6.74 5.33
N ALA A 157 13.44 6.28 6.46
CA ALA A 157 14.26 5.08 6.51
C ALA A 157 13.48 3.85 6.02
N ALA A 158 12.27 3.62 6.54
CA ALA A 158 11.41 2.51 6.15
C ALA A 158 11.07 2.55 4.65
N LYS A 159 10.69 3.71 4.11
CA LYS A 159 10.29 3.83 2.70
C LYS A 159 11.46 3.70 1.72
N HIS A 160 12.68 4.15 2.09
CA HIS A 160 13.90 3.83 1.36
C HIS A 160 14.20 2.31 1.41
N GLY A 161 14.04 1.69 2.60
CA GLY A 161 14.21 0.24 2.76
C GLY A 161 13.25 -0.57 1.89
N VAL A 162 11.98 -0.16 1.77
CA VAL A 162 11.00 -0.80 0.87
C VAL A 162 11.41 -0.69 -0.60
N VAL A 163 11.93 0.45 -1.03
CA VAL A 163 12.45 0.60 -2.41
C VAL A 163 13.66 -0.33 -2.63
N GLY A 164 14.54 -0.45 -1.64
CA GLY A 164 15.64 -1.40 -1.67
C GLY A 164 15.16 -2.86 -1.76
N LEU A 165 14.23 -3.25 -0.89
CA LEU A 165 13.60 -4.58 -0.90
C LEU A 165 12.93 -4.90 -2.25
N THR A 166 12.25 -3.92 -2.85
CA THR A 166 11.62 -4.06 -4.17
C THR A 166 12.66 -4.45 -5.23
N LYS A 167 13.80 -3.73 -5.27
CA LYS A 167 14.88 -3.99 -6.23
C LYS A 167 15.49 -5.39 -6.05
N VAL A 168 15.73 -5.80 -4.81
CA VAL A 168 16.25 -7.15 -4.53
C VAL A 168 15.26 -8.21 -4.98
N THR A 169 13.98 -8.06 -4.62
CA THR A 169 12.93 -9.00 -5.01
C THR A 169 12.81 -9.08 -6.53
N ALA A 170 12.85 -7.94 -7.24
CA ALA A 170 12.82 -7.89 -8.69
C ALA A 170 13.98 -8.68 -9.34
N LEU A 171 15.20 -8.52 -8.81
CA LEU A 171 16.38 -9.26 -9.30
C LEU A 171 16.27 -10.76 -9.04
N GLU A 172 15.79 -11.17 -7.86
CA GLU A 172 15.61 -12.58 -7.50
C GLU A 172 14.51 -13.28 -8.30
N THR A 173 13.57 -12.52 -8.86
CA THR A 173 12.44 -13.03 -9.67
C THR A 173 12.56 -12.72 -11.15
N ALA A 174 13.67 -12.13 -11.61
CA ALA A 174 13.84 -11.62 -12.98
C ALA A 174 13.68 -12.71 -14.07
N ARG A 175 13.83 -13.98 -13.73
CA ARG A 175 13.64 -15.11 -14.65
C ARG A 175 12.31 -15.85 -14.45
N ASP A 176 11.55 -15.44 -13.46
CA ASP A 176 10.20 -15.92 -13.19
C ASP A 176 9.18 -15.04 -13.93
N ALA A 177 7.96 -15.50 -14.11
CA ALA A 177 6.86 -14.65 -14.59
C ALA A 177 6.28 -13.77 -13.44
N ILE A 178 7.17 -13.27 -12.58
CA ILE A 178 6.85 -12.48 -11.38
C ILE A 178 7.54 -11.12 -11.53
N THR A 179 6.79 -10.04 -11.28
CA THR A 179 7.35 -8.68 -11.22
C THR A 179 7.20 -8.09 -9.82
N CYS A 180 8.16 -7.25 -9.43
CA CYS A 180 8.10 -6.53 -8.16
C CYS A 180 8.38 -5.05 -8.39
N ASN A 181 7.40 -4.19 -8.08
CA ASN A 181 7.48 -2.76 -8.34
C ASN A 181 7.15 -1.95 -7.09
N ALA A 182 7.72 -0.75 -6.98
CA ALA A 182 7.36 0.23 -5.96
C ALA A 182 6.62 1.41 -6.58
N ILE A 183 5.43 1.72 -6.08
CA ILE A 183 4.76 2.98 -6.36
C ILE A 183 5.19 3.97 -5.27
N CYS A 184 5.66 5.15 -5.67
CA CYS A 184 6.17 6.18 -4.79
C CYS A 184 5.29 7.45 -4.83
N PRO A 185 4.10 7.43 -4.24
CA PRO A 185 3.17 8.56 -4.30
C PRO A 185 3.76 9.82 -3.62
N GLY A 186 3.39 10.98 -4.13
CA GLY A 186 3.45 12.24 -3.41
C GLY A 186 2.28 12.34 -2.41
N TYR A 187 1.66 13.51 -2.32
CA TYR A 187 0.46 13.67 -1.51
C TYR A 187 -0.76 13.09 -2.23
N VAL A 188 -1.42 12.16 -1.56
CA VAL A 188 -2.68 11.54 -2.00
C VAL A 188 -3.79 11.99 -1.06
N LEU A 189 -4.89 12.49 -1.60
CA LEU A 189 -6.03 12.93 -0.78
C LEU A 189 -6.70 11.70 -0.15
N THR A 190 -6.48 11.53 1.14
CA THR A 190 -7.03 10.44 1.95
C THR A 190 -7.71 11.01 3.19
N PRO A 191 -8.56 10.25 3.89
CA PRO A 191 -9.13 10.71 5.16
C PRO A 191 -8.09 11.14 6.20
N ILE A 192 -6.89 10.56 6.18
CA ILE A 192 -5.78 10.94 7.06
C ILE A 192 -5.26 12.33 6.69
N VAL A 193 -5.09 12.60 5.40
CA VAL A 193 -4.61 13.90 4.91
C VAL A 193 -5.66 14.98 5.16
N GLU A 194 -6.94 14.69 4.91
CA GLU A 194 -8.04 15.62 5.21
C GLU A 194 -8.06 16.04 6.69
N LYS A 195 -7.85 15.09 7.61
CA LYS A 195 -7.80 15.39 9.05
C LYS A 195 -6.58 16.24 9.46
N GLN A 196 -5.51 16.26 8.69
CA GLN A 196 -4.32 17.06 8.97
C GLN A 196 -4.49 18.54 8.57
N ILE A 197 -5.36 18.85 7.60
CA ILE A 197 -5.52 20.21 7.07
C ILE A 197 -5.90 21.21 8.16
N PRO A 198 -6.90 20.99 9.05
CA PRO A 198 -7.26 21.93 10.10
C PRO A 198 -6.11 22.25 11.08
N ASP A 199 -5.27 21.27 11.38
CA ASP A 199 -4.13 21.47 12.28
C ASP A 199 -3.04 22.30 11.60
N GLN A 200 -2.80 22.07 10.32
CA GLN A 200 -1.88 22.90 9.51
C GLN A 200 -2.40 24.35 9.37
N MET A 201 -3.70 24.54 9.19
CA MET A 201 -4.32 25.88 9.16
C MET A 201 -4.04 26.67 10.44
N LYS A 202 -4.20 26.01 11.62
CA LYS A 202 -3.91 26.61 12.92
C LYS A 202 -2.41 26.93 13.08
N THR A 203 -1.54 25.98 12.75
CA THR A 203 -0.10 26.10 12.91
C THR A 203 0.47 27.24 12.07
N HIS A 204 -0.01 27.40 10.84
CA HIS A 204 0.48 28.39 9.89
C HIS A 204 -0.35 29.68 9.86
N ASN A 205 -1.47 29.75 10.59
CA ASN A 205 -2.43 30.85 10.58
C ASN A 205 -2.85 31.23 9.13
N MET A 206 -3.22 30.22 8.35
CA MET A 206 -3.57 30.33 6.93
C MET A 206 -4.95 29.77 6.63
N SER A 207 -5.53 30.18 5.50
CA SER A 207 -6.76 29.56 4.96
C SER A 207 -6.50 28.11 4.54
N ARG A 208 -7.56 27.33 4.32
CA ARG A 208 -7.47 25.96 3.81
C ARG A 208 -6.73 25.92 2.46
N GLU A 209 -7.10 26.80 1.56
CA GLU A 209 -6.54 26.92 0.22
C GLU A 209 -5.04 27.23 0.26
N ASP A 210 -4.66 28.19 1.11
CA ASP A 210 -3.27 28.59 1.28
C ASP A 210 -2.41 27.50 1.91
N VAL A 211 -2.94 26.80 2.91
CA VAL A 211 -2.24 25.64 3.53
C VAL A 211 -2.03 24.54 2.51
N ILE A 212 -3.05 24.20 1.74
CA ILE A 212 -2.92 23.17 0.70
C ILE A 212 -1.86 23.59 -0.32
N ALA A 213 -1.97 24.79 -0.89
CA ALA A 213 -1.09 25.24 -1.96
C ALA A 213 0.34 25.52 -1.49
N LYS A 214 0.51 26.23 -0.36
CA LYS A 214 1.82 26.79 0.07
C LYS A 214 2.57 25.90 1.06
N VAL A 215 1.87 25.00 1.77
CA VAL A 215 2.47 24.13 2.78
C VAL A 215 2.48 22.67 2.30
N MET A 216 1.32 22.10 2.00
CA MET A 216 1.22 20.68 1.70
C MET A 216 1.71 20.34 0.29
N LEU A 217 1.25 21.07 -0.73
CA LEU A 217 1.57 20.80 -2.14
C LEU A 217 2.75 21.60 -2.67
N GLN A 218 3.41 22.40 -1.85
CA GLN A 218 4.55 23.24 -2.26
C GLN A 218 5.63 22.47 -3.04
N ARG A 219 5.85 21.20 -2.71
CA ARG A 219 6.84 20.32 -3.35
C ARG A 219 6.24 19.35 -4.37
N GLN A 220 4.96 19.49 -4.69
CA GLN A 220 4.26 18.70 -5.70
C GLN A 220 4.04 19.58 -6.93
N PRO A 221 4.79 19.39 -8.02
CA PRO A 221 4.82 20.33 -9.14
C PRO A 221 3.47 20.55 -9.83
N SER A 222 2.56 19.55 -9.79
CA SER A 222 1.20 19.71 -10.33
C SER A 222 0.33 20.66 -9.52
N GLY A 223 0.67 20.92 -8.24
CA GLY A 223 -0.18 21.68 -7.32
C GLY A 223 -1.49 20.98 -6.92
N GLU A 224 -1.65 19.70 -7.27
CA GLU A 224 -2.87 18.92 -7.02
C GLU A 224 -2.56 17.65 -6.23
N PHE A 225 -3.50 17.21 -5.41
CA PHE A 225 -3.42 15.88 -4.79
C PHE A 225 -3.61 14.78 -5.83
N ALA A 226 -2.84 13.72 -5.75
CA ALA A 226 -3.21 12.48 -6.41
C ALA A 226 -4.45 11.87 -5.74
N THR A 227 -5.25 11.10 -6.48
CA THR A 227 -6.39 10.38 -5.95
C THR A 227 -6.05 8.92 -5.65
N VAL A 228 -6.85 8.27 -4.80
CA VAL A 228 -6.66 6.85 -4.49
C VAL A 228 -6.93 5.97 -5.72
N GLU A 229 -7.83 6.40 -6.60
CA GLU A 229 -8.15 5.75 -7.88
C GLU A 229 -6.96 5.78 -8.85
N GLN A 230 -6.19 6.89 -8.89
CA GLN A 230 -4.98 6.99 -9.71
C GLN A 230 -3.90 6.01 -9.24
N ILE A 231 -3.73 5.84 -7.92
CA ILE A 231 -2.81 4.84 -7.36
C ILE A 231 -3.31 3.43 -7.67
N GLY A 232 -4.62 3.19 -7.52
CA GLY A 232 -5.25 1.93 -7.87
C GLY A 232 -5.09 1.58 -9.35
N GLY A 233 -5.37 2.53 -10.25
CA GLY A 233 -5.20 2.37 -11.70
C GLY A 233 -3.75 2.05 -12.08
N THR A 234 -2.77 2.70 -11.44
CA THR A 234 -1.34 2.38 -11.62
C THR A 234 -1.03 0.96 -11.16
N THR A 235 -1.61 0.52 -10.03
CA THR A 235 -1.46 -0.85 -9.54
C THR A 235 -2.03 -1.87 -10.53
N VAL A 236 -3.23 -1.60 -11.06
CA VAL A 236 -3.86 -2.46 -12.08
C VAL A 236 -3.01 -2.52 -13.36
N PHE A 237 -2.46 -1.38 -13.82
CA PHE A 237 -1.53 -1.35 -14.94
C PHE A 237 -0.32 -2.25 -14.70
N LEU A 238 0.32 -2.17 -13.53
CA LEU A 238 1.47 -3.02 -13.17
C LEU A 238 1.12 -4.52 -13.13
N CYS A 239 -0.15 -4.87 -12.99
CA CYS A 239 -0.63 -6.25 -13.05
C CYS A 239 -0.96 -6.72 -14.48
N SER A 240 -0.98 -5.81 -15.46
CA SER A 240 -1.34 -6.12 -16.85
C SER A 240 -0.22 -6.81 -17.63
N ALA A 241 -0.57 -7.36 -18.79
CA ALA A 241 0.41 -7.92 -19.73
C ALA A 241 1.36 -6.84 -20.28
N ALA A 242 0.89 -5.60 -20.42
CA ALA A 242 1.73 -4.49 -20.88
C ALA A 242 2.87 -4.15 -19.91
N ALA A 243 2.74 -4.49 -18.64
CA ALA A 243 3.75 -4.28 -17.61
C ALA A 243 4.59 -5.54 -17.31
N ALA A 244 4.52 -6.59 -18.13
CA ALA A 244 5.20 -7.86 -17.85
C ALA A 244 6.73 -7.76 -17.76
N GLN A 245 7.34 -6.71 -18.33
CA GLN A 245 8.78 -6.42 -18.28
C GLN A 245 9.10 -5.19 -17.40
N ILE A 246 8.13 -4.68 -16.65
CA ILE A 246 8.34 -3.60 -15.68
C ILE A 246 8.55 -4.25 -14.30
N THR A 247 9.80 -4.20 -13.85
CA THR A 247 10.20 -4.81 -12.57
C THR A 247 11.47 -4.16 -12.03
#